data_6b0ec3186168b22792c9ef8d05009682
#
_entry.id   6b0ec3186168b22792c9ef8d05009682
#
_cell.length_a   1.000
_cell.length_b   1.000
_cell.length_c   1.000
_cell.angle_alpha   90.00
_cell.angle_beta   90.00
_cell.angle_gamma   90.00
#
_symmetry.space_group_name_H-M   'P 1'
#
loop_
_entity.id
_entity.type
_entity.pdbx_description
1 polymer ?
#
loop_
_entity_poly.entity_id
_entity_poly.type
_entity_poly.pdbx_seq_one_letter_code
_entity_poly.pdbx_strand_id
1 'polypeptide(L)'
;MNKNCILMVAIEDELSKHSHKTYFEHTINSWQYYCDKHNIDFYVIRSKRPDVKYSVWHKEFVFDYVGDSYEKIGVVDFDTMIKWDAPNIFDLYDDEFCGVLDNVSIQWIDKSLKAFRSSFDELSDVPMTLSQYINGGVLFFHKSHKPFFEKLKNFYLTNKDKMDNWSIPGVGKEQSILNLFLVKEGIKRKTLPYCWNTVGMVKKGMLWHNDKLDDKTTFLFKYGYIWHFTGIPIQDRNNLINDVWNNINQFYK
;
A
#
# COMPACT_ATOMS: atom_id res chain seq x y z
N MET A 1 -2.25 25.22 -5.98
CA MET A 1 -1.83 23.80 -6.04
C MET A 1 -1.65 23.34 -4.60
N ASN A 2 -2.23 22.22 -4.23
CA ASN A 2 -2.06 21.67 -2.89
C ASN A 2 -0.60 21.25 -2.68
N LYS A 3 -0.14 21.28 -1.42
CA LYS A 3 1.24 20.89 -1.10
C LYS A 3 1.45 19.38 -1.11
N ASN A 4 0.38 18.62 -0.92
CA ASN A 4 0.41 17.18 -0.73
C ASN A 4 -0.46 16.47 -1.75
N CYS A 5 -0.09 15.24 -2.11
CA CYS A 5 -0.93 14.39 -2.95
C CYS A 5 -0.94 12.94 -2.48
N ILE A 6 -1.97 12.22 -2.90
CA ILE A 6 -2.09 10.77 -2.75
C ILE A 6 -2.29 10.14 -4.12
N LEU A 7 -1.54 9.08 -4.40
CA LEU A 7 -1.66 8.24 -5.59
C LEU A 7 -2.25 6.89 -5.21
N MET A 8 -3.33 6.50 -5.88
CA MET A 8 -3.89 5.14 -5.83
C MET A 8 -3.67 4.42 -7.15
N VAL A 9 -3.14 3.21 -7.10
CA VAL A 9 -3.00 2.35 -8.28
C VAL A 9 -4.21 1.41 -8.35
N ALA A 10 -5.22 1.77 -9.15
CA ALA A 10 -6.48 1.05 -9.32
C ALA A 10 -6.58 0.38 -10.71
N ILE A 11 -5.55 -0.35 -11.09
CA ILE A 11 -5.45 -1.04 -12.37
C ILE A 11 -6.07 -2.43 -12.25
N GLU A 12 -7.03 -2.76 -13.11
CA GLU A 12 -7.49 -4.13 -13.27
C GLU A 12 -6.43 -4.97 -13.98
N ASP A 13 -5.98 -6.03 -13.32
CA ASP A 13 -5.04 -6.95 -13.92
C ASP A 13 -5.81 -8.03 -14.70
N GLU A 14 -5.82 -7.92 -16.03
CA GLU A 14 -6.49 -8.86 -16.94
C GLU A 14 -5.99 -10.31 -16.79
N LEU A 15 -4.78 -10.48 -16.22
CA LEU A 15 -4.21 -11.78 -15.89
C LEU A 15 -4.82 -12.42 -14.64
N SER A 16 -5.60 -11.70 -13.87
CA SER A 16 -6.35 -12.27 -12.76
C SER A 16 -7.64 -12.90 -13.31
N LYS A 17 -7.81 -14.21 -13.13
CA LYS A 17 -9.03 -14.96 -13.49
C LYS A 17 -10.33 -14.41 -12.84
N HIS A 18 -10.24 -13.32 -12.11
CA HIS A 18 -11.30 -12.69 -11.31
C HIS A 18 -11.34 -11.20 -11.62
N SER A 19 -11.75 -10.85 -12.85
CA SER A 19 -11.69 -9.51 -13.43
C SER A 19 -12.73 -8.51 -12.90
N HIS A 20 -13.51 -8.83 -11.87
CA HIS A 20 -14.60 -7.96 -11.43
C HIS A 20 -14.37 -7.43 -10.02
N LYS A 21 -13.56 -6.39 -9.92
CA LYS A 21 -13.35 -5.65 -8.67
C LYS A 21 -14.42 -4.57 -8.56
N THR A 22 -15.58 -4.95 -8.05
CA THR A 22 -16.72 -4.04 -7.91
C THR A 22 -16.51 -2.98 -6.82
N TYR A 23 -15.51 -3.16 -5.95
CA TYR A 23 -15.24 -2.29 -4.82
C TYR A 23 -14.37 -1.07 -5.13
N PHE A 24 -13.80 -0.95 -6.34
CA PHE A 24 -12.89 0.16 -6.66
C PHE A 24 -13.52 1.52 -6.39
N GLU A 25 -14.78 1.71 -6.77
CA GLU A 25 -15.45 2.98 -6.54
C GLU A 25 -15.63 3.28 -5.05
N HIS A 26 -15.87 2.28 -4.22
CA HIS A 26 -16.02 2.46 -2.77
C HIS A 26 -14.70 2.89 -2.12
N THR A 27 -13.61 2.22 -2.49
CA THR A 27 -12.27 2.59 -1.99
C THR A 27 -11.85 3.97 -2.48
N ILE A 28 -12.06 4.25 -3.78
CA ILE A 28 -11.77 5.57 -4.37
C ILE A 28 -12.59 6.66 -3.68
N ASN A 29 -13.91 6.46 -3.48
CA ASN A 29 -14.77 7.45 -2.83
C ASN A 29 -14.33 7.74 -1.40
N SER A 30 -13.89 6.74 -0.64
CA SER A 30 -13.37 6.96 0.72
C SER A 30 -12.13 7.84 0.74
N TRP A 31 -11.19 7.59 -0.18
CA TRP A 31 -9.97 8.39 -0.30
C TRP A 31 -10.22 9.76 -0.91
N GLN A 32 -11.14 9.90 -1.88
CA GLN A 32 -11.53 11.19 -2.44
C GLN A 32 -12.08 12.11 -1.35
N TYR A 33 -13.04 11.61 -0.55
CA TYR A 33 -13.60 12.37 0.57
C TYR A 33 -12.52 12.85 1.55
N TYR A 34 -11.60 11.96 1.92
CA TYR A 34 -10.48 12.30 2.80
C TYR A 34 -9.57 13.38 2.19
N CYS A 35 -9.24 13.24 0.92
CA CYS A 35 -8.39 14.18 0.21
C CYS A 35 -9.06 15.56 0.09
N ASP A 36 -10.33 15.60 -0.24
CA ASP A 36 -11.11 16.85 -0.30
C ASP A 36 -11.16 17.55 1.06
N LYS A 37 -11.43 16.79 2.12
CA LYS A 37 -11.48 17.28 3.51
C LYS A 37 -10.16 17.93 3.97
N HIS A 38 -9.03 17.40 3.52
CA HIS A 38 -7.70 17.82 3.96
C HIS A 38 -6.93 18.66 2.91
N ASN A 39 -7.57 19.06 1.80
CA ASN A 39 -6.96 19.80 0.69
C ASN A 39 -5.73 19.06 0.13
N ILE A 40 -5.89 17.78 -0.20
CA ILE A 40 -4.89 16.89 -0.78
C ILE A 40 -5.29 16.59 -2.23
N ASP A 41 -4.38 16.67 -3.19
CA ASP A 41 -4.66 16.24 -4.55
C ASP A 41 -4.70 14.70 -4.63
N PHE A 42 -5.70 14.15 -5.31
CA PHE A 42 -5.88 12.70 -5.41
C PHE A 42 -5.75 12.21 -6.85
N TYR A 43 -4.81 11.29 -7.07
CA TYR A 43 -4.54 10.68 -8.37
C TYR A 43 -4.94 9.21 -8.35
N VAL A 44 -5.75 8.80 -9.32
CA VAL A 44 -6.15 7.40 -9.50
C VAL A 44 -5.64 6.89 -10.84
N ILE A 45 -4.69 5.97 -10.80
CA ILE A 45 -4.13 5.34 -12.00
C ILE A 45 -4.98 4.14 -12.36
N ARG A 46 -5.70 4.22 -13.48
CA ARG A 46 -6.60 3.16 -13.98
C ARG A 46 -6.03 2.39 -15.18
N SER A 47 -4.99 2.92 -15.81
CA SER A 47 -4.41 2.32 -17.02
C SER A 47 -2.97 1.86 -16.78
N LYS A 48 -2.64 0.68 -17.29
CA LYS A 48 -1.27 0.17 -17.27
C LYS A 48 -0.34 1.00 -18.16
N ARG A 49 0.88 1.16 -17.72
CA ARG A 49 2.00 1.58 -18.57
C ARG A 49 2.37 0.39 -19.49
N PRO A 50 2.73 0.64 -20.76
CA PRO A 50 3.13 -0.43 -21.67
C PRO A 50 4.40 -1.18 -21.24
N ASP A 51 5.27 -0.49 -20.52
CA ASP A 51 6.56 -0.99 -20.03
C ASP A 51 6.46 -1.71 -18.65
N VAL A 52 5.27 -1.78 -18.04
CA VAL A 52 5.05 -2.40 -16.72
C VAL A 52 4.01 -3.52 -16.81
N LYS A 53 4.44 -4.76 -16.56
CA LYS A 53 3.59 -5.94 -16.69
C LYS A 53 2.54 -6.07 -15.58
N TYR A 54 2.93 -5.89 -14.33
CA TYR A 54 2.04 -6.08 -13.18
C TYR A 54 1.70 -4.76 -12.51
N SER A 55 0.44 -4.61 -12.11
CA SER A 55 -0.08 -3.39 -11.47
C SER A 55 0.72 -2.95 -10.23
N VAL A 56 1.23 -3.89 -9.46
CA VAL A 56 1.99 -3.61 -8.22
C VAL A 56 3.27 -2.78 -8.45
N TRP A 57 3.91 -2.89 -9.62
CA TRP A 57 5.13 -2.13 -9.94
C TRP A 57 4.88 -0.67 -10.30
N HIS A 58 3.63 -0.26 -10.53
CA HIS A 58 3.31 1.13 -10.85
C HIS A 58 3.61 2.10 -9.70
N LYS A 59 3.68 1.61 -8.46
CA LYS A 59 4.03 2.43 -7.29
C LYS A 59 5.46 3.00 -7.37
N GLU A 60 6.37 2.27 -8.02
CA GLU A 60 7.76 2.69 -8.21
C GLU A 60 7.91 3.87 -9.18
N PHE A 61 6.87 4.10 -9.99
CA PHE A 61 6.80 5.19 -10.97
C PHE A 61 6.01 6.39 -10.43
N VAL A 62 5.85 6.52 -9.12
CA VAL A 62 5.00 7.54 -8.52
C VAL A 62 5.33 8.95 -9.01
N PHE A 63 6.61 9.31 -9.09
CA PHE A 63 7.03 10.64 -9.56
C PHE A 63 6.78 10.87 -11.06
N ASP A 64 6.69 9.80 -11.87
CA ASP A 64 6.29 9.92 -13.27
C ASP A 64 4.80 10.30 -13.41
N TYR A 65 3.98 9.96 -12.40
CA TYR A 65 2.55 10.26 -12.37
C TYR A 65 2.21 11.62 -11.74
N VAL A 66 2.84 11.94 -10.60
CA VAL A 66 2.46 13.13 -9.83
C VAL A 66 3.42 14.31 -10.04
N GLY A 67 4.60 14.09 -10.64
CA GLY A 67 5.61 15.12 -10.83
C GLY A 67 6.33 15.51 -9.54
N ASP A 68 6.97 16.68 -9.54
CA ASP A 68 7.89 17.14 -8.50
C ASP A 68 7.33 18.27 -7.63
N SER A 69 6.12 18.73 -7.90
CA SER A 69 5.55 19.93 -7.29
C SER A 69 5.04 19.71 -5.86
N TYR A 70 4.76 18.47 -5.50
CA TYR A 70 4.24 18.12 -4.17
C TYR A 70 5.36 17.99 -3.15
N GLU A 71 5.12 18.46 -1.94
CA GLU A 71 6.05 18.38 -0.82
C GLU A 71 6.01 16.98 -0.18
N LYS A 72 4.81 16.46 0.09
CA LYS A 72 4.59 15.13 0.64
C LYS A 72 3.66 14.33 -0.23
N ILE A 73 3.94 13.04 -0.36
CA ILE A 73 3.26 12.13 -1.28
C ILE A 73 2.83 10.89 -0.51
N GLY A 74 1.59 10.46 -0.73
CA GLY A 74 1.07 9.17 -0.30
C GLY A 74 0.92 8.22 -1.48
N VAL A 75 1.20 6.93 -1.28
CA VAL A 75 0.88 5.86 -2.22
C VAL A 75 0.05 4.82 -1.51
N VAL A 76 -1.13 4.52 -2.05
CA VAL A 76 -2.09 3.60 -1.42
C VAL A 76 -2.58 2.55 -2.39
N ASP A 77 -2.75 1.33 -1.91
CA ASP A 77 -3.33 0.23 -2.70
C ASP A 77 -4.85 0.42 -2.85
N PHE A 78 -5.37 -0.05 -3.97
CA PHE A 78 -6.81 0.04 -4.32
C PHE A 78 -7.72 -0.77 -3.38
N ASP A 79 -7.18 -1.70 -2.60
CA ASP A 79 -7.92 -2.47 -1.60
C ASP A 79 -7.78 -1.90 -0.19
N THR A 80 -7.61 -0.57 -0.11
CA THR A 80 -7.62 0.18 1.13
C THR A 80 -8.79 1.15 1.18
N MET A 81 -9.36 1.34 2.36
CA MET A 81 -10.34 2.40 2.65
C MET A 81 -9.85 3.23 3.81
N ILE A 82 -10.09 4.54 3.76
CA ILE A 82 -9.75 5.44 4.85
C ILE A 82 -11.00 5.91 5.58
N LYS A 83 -10.92 6.00 6.91
CA LYS A 83 -12.04 6.42 7.75
C LYS A 83 -12.33 7.92 7.54
N TRP A 84 -13.62 8.29 7.53
CA TRP A 84 -14.11 9.65 7.28
C TRP A 84 -13.60 10.71 8.28
N ASP A 85 -13.29 10.30 9.52
CA ASP A 85 -12.79 11.19 10.58
C ASP A 85 -11.28 11.04 10.84
N ALA A 86 -10.56 10.31 9.96
CA ALA A 86 -9.12 10.19 10.07
C ALA A 86 -8.45 11.58 10.07
N PRO A 87 -7.47 11.83 10.96
CA PRO A 87 -6.72 13.08 10.95
C PRO A 87 -5.83 13.17 9.69
N ASN A 88 -5.28 14.34 9.42
CA ASN A 88 -4.39 14.51 8.29
C ASN A 88 -3.07 13.75 8.54
N ILE A 89 -2.80 12.74 7.74
CA ILE A 89 -1.58 11.91 7.86
C ILE A 89 -0.31 12.71 7.63
N PHE A 90 -0.36 13.74 6.77
CA PHE A 90 0.80 14.54 6.44
C PHE A 90 1.29 15.44 7.58
N ASP A 91 0.49 15.59 8.65
CA ASP A 91 0.90 16.31 9.87
C ASP A 91 1.72 15.44 10.83
N LEU A 92 1.82 14.13 10.56
CA LEU A 92 2.47 13.18 11.46
C LEU A 92 3.98 13.01 11.22
N TYR A 93 4.52 13.51 10.13
CA TYR A 93 5.93 13.33 9.77
C TYR A 93 6.46 14.53 9.00
N ASP A 94 7.77 14.68 8.98
CA ASP A 94 8.44 15.77 8.27
C ASP A 94 9.03 15.26 6.94
N ASP A 95 10.23 14.66 6.99
CA ASP A 95 10.99 14.19 5.83
C ASP A 95 11.19 12.66 5.80
N GLU A 96 10.59 11.95 6.76
CA GLU A 96 10.77 10.51 6.86
C GLU A 96 9.96 9.74 5.81
N PHE A 97 10.43 8.53 5.51
CA PHE A 97 9.66 7.52 4.79
C PHE A 97 8.79 6.74 5.77
N CYS A 98 7.48 6.84 5.63
CA CYS A 98 6.51 6.33 6.59
C CYS A 98 5.78 5.10 6.08
N GLY A 99 5.60 4.12 6.93
CA GLY A 99 4.81 2.92 6.69
C GLY A 99 4.51 2.18 7.99
N VAL A 100 3.62 1.20 7.93
CA VAL A 100 3.27 0.34 9.05
C VAL A 100 4.01 -0.99 8.93
N LEU A 101 4.54 -1.53 10.02
CA LEU A 101 5.21 -2.82 10.03
C LEU A 101 4.26 -3.94 9.57
N ASP A 102 4.74 -4.75 8.63
CA ASP A 102 4.04 -5.96 8.19
C ASP A 102 4.50 -7.16 9.02
N ASN A 103 3.74 -7.48 10.06
CA ASN A 103 4.02 -8.60 10.95
C ASN A 103 2.99 -9.73 10.83
N VAL A 104 2.23 -9.76 9.74
CA VAL A 104 1.11 -10.69 9.55
C VAL A 104 1.57 -12.06 9.10
N SER A 105 2.63 -12.13 8.31
CA SER A 105 3.13 -13.38 7.73
C SER A 105 4.65 -13.41 7.72
N ILE A 106 5.25 -13.60 8.90
CA ILE A 106 6.70 -13.59 9.08
C ILE A 106 7.41 -14.64 8.20
N GLN A 107 6.82 -15.84 8.06
CA GLN A 107 7.37 -16.89 7.18
C GLN A 107 7.39 -16.46 5.70
N TRP A 108 6.34 -15.78 5.24
CA TRP A 108 6.28 -15.27 3.88
C TRP A 108 7.32 -14.16 3.64
N ILE A 109 7.49 -13.26 4.62
CA ILE A 109 8.50 -12.20 4.57
C ILE A 109 9.90 -12.81 4.51
N ASP A 110 10.23 -13.71 5.42
CA ASP A 110 11.56 -14.38 5.47
C ASP A 110 11.86 -15.10 4.16
N LYS A 111 10.90 -15.88 3.65
CA LYS A 111 11.02 -16.56 2.36
C LYS A 111 11.24 -15.58 1.21
N SER A 112 10.52 -14.47 1.20
CA SER A 112 10.64 -13.44 0.17
C SER A 112 12.00 -12.75 0.21
N LEU A 113 12.47 -12.34 1.38
CA LEU A 113 13.77 -11.72 1.54
C LEU A 113 14.92 -12.66 1.11
N LYS A 114 14.86 -13.94 1.49
CA LYS A 114 15.83 -14.96 1.07
C LYS A 114 15.84 -15.14 -0.46
N ALA A 115 14.66 -15.22 -1.07
CA ALA A 115 14.55 -15.39 -2.51
C ALA A 115 15.13 -14.20 -3.29
N PHE A 116 14.86 -12.96 -2.86
CA PHE A 116 15.43 -11.78 -3.52
C PHE A 116 16.93 -11.65 -3.30
N ARG A 117 17.44 -11.88 -2.09
CA ARG A 117 18.87 -11.87 -1.82
C ARG A 117 19.64 -12.90 -2.64
N SER A 118 19.12 -14.10 -2.79
CA SER A 118 19.76 -15.15 -3.61
C SER A 118 19.66 -14.92 -5.11
N SER A 119 18.77 -14.04 -5.53
CA SER A 119 18.49 -13.82 -6.96
C SER A 119 19.12 -12.56 -7.52
N PHE A 120 19.49 -11.60 -6.68
CA PHE A 120 20.06 -10.31 -7.10
C PHE A 120 21.27 -9.98 -6.27
N ASP A 121 22.45 -9.99 -6.89
CA ASP A 121 23.74 -9.77 -6.23
C ASP A 121 23.78 -8.46 -5.46
N GLU A 122 23.18 -7.41 -6.02
CA GLU A 122 23.10 -6.11 -5.38
C GLU A 122 22.21 -6.05 -4.11
N LEU A 123 21.45 -7.10 -3.83
CA LEU A 123 20.60 -7.24 -2.64
C LEU A 123 21.11 -8.32 -1.66
N SER A 124 22.15 -9.09 -2.04
CA SER A 124 22.62 -10.27 -1.30
C SER A 124 22.97 -9.98 0.15
N ASP A 125 23.69 -8.86 0.38
CA ASP A 125 24.27 -8.51 1.68
C ASP A 125 23.48 -7.43 2.44
N VAL A 126 22.27 -7.10 2.00
CA VAL A 126 21.46 -6.08 2.67
C VAL A 126 21.04 -6.57 4.07
N PRO A 127 21.47 -5.90 5.16
CA PRO A 127 21.30 -6.39 6.54
C PRO A 127 19.92 -6.06 7.10
N MET A 128 18.87 -6.46 6.40
CA MET A 128 17.49 -6.21 6.81
C MET A 128 16.99 -7.28 7.78
N THR A 129 16.35 -6.85 8.86
CA THR A 129 15.64 -7.70 9.83
C THR A 129 14.14 -7.69 9.58
N LEU A 130 13.43 -8.72 10.07
CA LEU A 130 11.96 -8.81 9.94
C LEU A 130 11.23 -7.66 10.65
N SER A 131 11.81 -7.14 11.74
CA SER A 131 11.25 -6.01 12.49
C SER A 131 11.34 -4.65 11.76
N GLN A 132 12.00 -4.62 10.62
CA GLN A 132 12.13 -3.43 9.78
C GLN A 132 11.20 -3.46 8.56
N TYR A 133 10.49 -4.57 8.34
CA TYR A 133 9.70 -4.78 7.14
C TYR A 133 8.35 -4.06 7.23
N ILE A 134 8.15 -3.07 6.35
CA ILE A 134 6.89 -2.32 6.26
C ILE A 134 6.00 -2.89 5.16
N ASN A 135 4.69 -2.75 5.33
CA ASN A 135 3.73 -3.09 4.31
C ASN A 135 3.77 -2.08 3.16
N GLY A 136 3.85 -2.57 1.93
CA GLY A 136 3.97 -1.74 0.71
C GLY A 136 2.66 -1.16 0.17
N GLY A 137 1.53 -1.47 0.80
CA GLY A 137 0.22 -1.01 0.30
C GLY A 137 -0.24 0.34 0.83
N VAL A 138 0.45 0.90 1.83
CA VAL A 138 0.22 2.25 2.35
C VAL A 138 1.55 2.87 2.74
N LEU A 139 1.98 3.85 1.97
CA LEU A 139 3.27 4.50 2.10
C LEU A 139 3.09 6.02 2.06
N PHE A 140 3.83 6.74 2.90
CA PHE A 140 3.87 8.20 2.85
C PHE A 140 5.32 8.67 2.95
N PHE A 141 5.68 9.70 2.19
CA PHE A 141 7.06 10.17 2.11
C PHE A 141 7.14 11.61 1.62
N HIS A 142 8.30 12.23 1.83
CA HIS A 142 8.60 13.56 1.33
C HIS A 142 9.21 13.49 -0.08
N LYS A 143 9.10 14.56 -0.87
CA LYS A 143 9.64 14.63 -2.24
C LYS A 143 11.15 14.39 -2.35
N SER A 144 11.90 14.58 -1.26
CA SER A 144 13.33 14.26 -1.21
C SER A 144 13.64 12.79 -1.46
N HIS A 145 12.63 11.89 -1.39
CA HIS A 145 12.78 10.48 -1.72
C HIS A 145 12.69 10.18 -3.23
N LYS A 146 12.54 11.19 -4.09
CA LYS A 146 12.55 10.97 -5.55
C LYS A 146 13.76 10.18 -6.03
N PRO A 147 15.02 10.48 -5.62
CA PRO A 147 16.18 9.68 -6.03
C PRO A 147 16.10 8.20 -5.61
N PHE A 148 15.45 7.92 -4.49
CA PHE A 148 15.19 6.56 -4.03
C PHE A 148 14.23 5.82 -4.98
N PHE A 149 13.11 6.44 -5.35
CA PHE A 149 12.16 5.86 -6.30
C PHE A 149 12.75 5.71 -7.70
N GLU A 150 13.61 6.62 -8.14
CA GLU A 150 14.36 6.47 -9.40
C GLU A 150 15.27 5.23 -9.39
N LYS A 151 15.91 4.92 -8.26
CA LYS A 151 16.70 3.68 -8.10
C LYS A 151 15.82 2.44 -8.16
N LEU A 152 14.67 2.42 -7.47
CA LEU A 152 13.72 1.31 -7.52
C LEU A 152 13.20 1.09 -8.95
N LYS A 153 12.76 2.16 -9.61
CA LYS A 153 12.32 2.14 -11.01
C LYS A 153 13.40 1.56 -11.93
N ASN A 154 14.61 2.06 -11.83
CA ASN A 154 15.75 1.58 -12.63
C ASN A 154 16.07 0.11 -12.33
N PHE A 155 16.00 -0.32 -11.07
CA PHE A 155 16.16 -1.72 -10.71
C PHE A 155 15.11 -2.61 -11.41
N TYR A 156 13.83 -2.22 -11.35
CA TYR A 156 12.77 -2.94 -12.05
C TYR A 156 13.03 -3.00 -13.56
N LEU A 157 13.31 -1.86 -14.20
CA LEU A 157 13.51 -1.78 -15.65
C LEU A 157 14.73 -2.58 -16.11
N THR A 158 15.84 -2.53 -15.35
CA THR A 158 17.08 -3.30 -15.65
C THR A 158 16.84 -4.80 -15.50
N ASN A 159 16.04 -5.21 -14.52
CA ASN A 159 15.76 -6.62 -14.24
C ASN A 159 14.37 -7.06 -14.75
N LYS A 160 13.80 -6.32 -15.69
CA LYS A 160 12.40 -6.46 -16.12
C LYS A 160 12.02 -7.90 -16.48
N ASP A 161 12.80 -8.57 -17.32
CA ASP A 161 12.50 -9.93 -17.76
C ASP A 161 12.44 -10.91 -16.59
N LYS A 162 13.35 -10.78 -15.64
CA LYS A 162 13.37 -11.59 -14.42
C LYS A 162 12.20 -11.28 -13.50
N MET A 163 11.87 -9.99 -13.35
CA MET A 163 10.74 -9.54 -12.52
C MET A 163 9.39 -9.92 -13.13
N ASP A 164 9.23 -9.78 -14.43
CA ASP A 164 8.00 -10.10 -15.13
C ASP A 164 7.75 -11.62 -15.21
N ASN A 165 8.80 -12.43 -15.12
CA ASN A 165 8.73 -13.89 -15.08
C ASN A 165 8.91 -14.46 -13.65
N TRP A 166 8.89 -13.59 -12.62
CA TRP A 166 9.02 -13.99 -11.23
C TRP A 166 7.86 -14.88 -10.79
N SER A 167 8.15 -16.18 -10.60
CA SER A 167 7.14 -17.20 -10.36
C SER A 167 7.40 -18.08 -9.14
N ILE A 168 8.23 -17.63 -8.19
CA ILE A 168 8.51 -18.39 -6.97
C ILE A 168 7.25 -18.42 -6.10
N PRO A 169 6.63 -19.59 -5.87
CA PRO A 169 5.38 -19.67 -5.11
C PRO A 169 5.54 -19.18 -3.66
N GLY A 170 4.59 -18.35 -3.22
CA GLY A 170 4.57 -17.84 -1.85
C GLY A 170 5.68 -16.83 -1.55
N VAL A 171 6.19 -16.13 -2.56
CA VAL A 171 7.15 -15.05 -2.46
C VAL A 171 6.52 -13.75 -2.94
N GLY A 172 6.83 -12.65 -2.25
CA GLY A 172 6.38 -11.31 -2.62
C GLY A 172 6.99 -10.82 -3.94
N LYS A 173 6.50 -9.69 -4.39
CA LYS A 173 7.03 -8.99 -5.57
C LYS A 173 7.69 -7.69 -5.11
N GLU A 174 7.08 -6.55 -5.42
CA GLU A 174 7.65 -5.21 -5.20
C GLU A 174 7.91 -4.86 -3.72
N GLN A 175 7.03 -5.28 -2.81
CA GLN A 175 7.13 -4.92 -1.38
C GLN A 175 8.47 -5.36 -0.76
N SER A 176 8.97 -6.54 -1.09
CA SER A 176 10.24 -7.04 -0.54
C SER A 176 11.43 -6.27 -1.10
N ILE A 177 11.39 -5.90 -2.37
CA ILE A 177 12.42 -5.08 -3.02
C ILE A 177 12.43 -3.68 -2.43
N LEU A 178 11.27 -3.04 -2.31
CA LEU A 178 11.11 -1.74 -1.64
C LEU A 178 11.82 -1.77 -0.27
N ASN A 179 11.51 -2.77 0.54
CA ASN A 179 12.05 -2.89 1.89
C ASN A 179 13.57 -3.12 1.92
N LEU A 180 14.11 -3.95 1.02
CA LEU A 180 15.55 -4.14 0.89
C LEU A 180 16.24 -2.84 0.46
N PHE A 181 15.68 -2.11 -0.49
CA PHE A 181 16.22 -0.83 -0.93
C PHE A 181 16.15 0.24 0.17
N LEU A 182 15.09 0.29 0.99
CA LEU A 182 15.01 1.22 2.12
C LEU A 182 16.18 1.04 3.10
N VAL A 183 16.61 -0.21 3.33
CA VAL A 183 17.77 -0.52 4.17
C VAL A 183 19.07 -0.23 3.44
N LYS A 184 19.20 -0.70 2.19
CA LYS A 184 20.40 -0.52 1.36
C LYS A 184 20.78 0.95 1.21
N GLU A 185 19.78 1.80 0.98
CA GLU A 185 19.99 3.24 0.77
C GLU A 185 20.01 4.06 2.07
N GLY A 186 19.90 3.42 3.22
CA GLY A 186 19.93 4.10 4.52
C GLY A 186 18.78 5.10 4.72
N ILE A 187 17.62 4.84 4.11
CA ILE A 187 16.48 5.77 4.16
C ILE A 187 15.97 5.91 5.60
N LYS A 188 15.90 7.15 6.07
CA LYS A 188 15.30 7.49 7.37
C LYS A 188 13.82 7.12 7.37
N ARG A 189 13.42 6.22 8.26
CA ARG A 189 12.04 5.70 8.32
C ARG A 189 11.36 6.06 9.61
N LYS A 190 10.05 6.28 9.52
CA LYS A 190 9.15 6.41 10.66
C LYS A 190 8.09 5.32 10.60
N THR A 191 8.09 4.44 11.59
CA THR A 191 7.02 3.45 11.73
C THR A 191 5.76 4.13 12.25
N LEU A 192 4.69 4.05 11.47
CA LEU A 192 3.38 4.52 11.87
C LEU A 192 2.67 3.51 12.79
N PRO A 193 1.80 3.95 13.69
CA PRO A 193 0.91 3.08 14.44
C PRO A 193 0.06 2.20 13.52
N TYR A 194 -0.29 0.99 14.00
CA TYR A 194 -1.03 -0.01 13.21
C TYR A 194 -2.37 0.49 12.64
N CYS A 195 -3.03 1.43 13.34
CA CYS A 195 -4.29 2.03 12.87
C CYS A 195 -4.17 2.74 11.49
N TRP A 196 -2.97 3.12 11.08
CA TRP A 196 -2.70 3.75 9.78
C TRP A 196 -2.52 2.76 8.63
N ASN A 197 -2.56 1.47 8.89
CA ASN A 197 -2.65 0.41 7.88
C ASN A 197 -2.98 -0.91 8.59
N THR A 198 -4.26 -1.21 8.75
CA THR A 198 -4.73 -2.41 9.47
C THR A 198 -4.62 -3.65 8.59
N VAL A 199 -3.39 -4.07 8.30
CA VAL A 199 -3.10 -5.27 7.50
C VAL A 199 -3.41 -6.57 8.24
N GLY A 200 -3.78 -7.59 7.49
CA GLY A 200 -3.96 -8.94 8.04
C GLY A 200 -5.17 -9.09 8.94
N MET A 201 -6.21 -8.32 8.72
CA MET A 201 -7.44 -8.31 9.51
C MET A 201 -8.03 -9.69 9.72
N VAL A 202 -8.07 -10.53 8.68
CA VAL A 202 -8.56 -11.92 8.76
C VAL A 202 -7.64 -12.75 9.66
N LYS A 203 -6.34 -12.71 9.43
CA LYS A 203 -5.36 -13.51 10.19
C LYS A 203 -5.27 -13.11 11.65
N LYS A 204 -5.55 -11.85 11.96
CA LYS A 204 -5.59 -11.34 13.33
C LYS A 204 -6.95 -11.50 14.01
N GLY A 205 -7.91 -12.14 13.34
CA GLY A 205 -9.25 -12.37 13.88
C GLY A 205 -10.12 -11.11 13.93
N MET A 206 -9.68 -9.99 13.38
CA MET A 206 -10.40 -8.70 13.47
C MET A 206 -11.74 -8.69 12.73
N LEU A 207 -11.93 -9.61 11.77
CA LEU A 207 -13.17 -9.76 11.02
C LEU A 207 -14.09 -10.86 11.58
N TRP A 208 -13.53 -11.81 12.35
CA TRP A 208 -14.27 -12.94 12.89
C TRP A 208 -14.96 -12.61 14.22
N HIS A 209 -14.34 -11.75 14.98
CA HIS A 209 -14.94 -11.20 16.17
C HIS A 209 -15.67 -9.92 15.76
N ASN A 210 -16.96 -10.04 15.48
CA ASN A 210 -17.90 -8.93 15.55
C ASN A 210 -18.02 -8.47 17.02
N ASP A 211 -16.88 -8.29 17.69
CA ASP A 211 -16.82 -7.66 18.99
C ASP A 211 -17.30 -6.24 18.82
N LYS A 212 -18.62 -6.11 18.91
CA LYS A 212 -19.27 -4.81 19.00
C LYS A 212 -18.80 -4.21 20.31
N LEU A 213 -17.99 -3.18 20.22
CA LEU A 213 -17.59 -2.39 21.39
C LEU A 213 -18.76 -1.62 21.98
N ASP A 214 -19.73 -1.38 21.15
CA ASP A 214 -21.07 -0.92 21.47
C ASP A 214 -22.03 -1.51 20.43
N ASP A 215 -23.33 -1.38 20.60
CA ASP A 215 -24.36 -2.02 19.76
C ASP A 215 -24.28 -1.70 18.25
N LYS A 216 -23.33 -0.86 17.79
CA LYS A 216 -23.31 -0.36 16.41
C LYS A 216 -21.93 -0.33 15.76
N THR A 217 -20.83 -0.45 16.50
CA THR A 217 -19.49 -0.19 15.95
C THR A 217 -18.55 -1.38 16.17
N THR A 218 -18.00 -1.91 15.09
CA THR A 218 -16.97 -2.96 15.20
C THR A 218 -15.65 -2.35 15.65
N PHE A 219 -14.80 -3.16 16.28
CA PHE A 219 -13.44 -2.79 16.67
C PHE A 219 -12.65 -2.15 15.52
N LEU A 220 -12.79 -2.69 14.30
CA LEU A 220 -12.16 -2.19 13.10
C LEU A 220 -12.47 -0.71 12.83
N PHE A 221 -13.75 -0.34 12.90
CA PHE A 221 -14.19 1.04 12.63
C PHE A 221 -13.78 2.03 13.73
N LYS A 222 -13.64 1.55 14.95
CA LYS A 222 -13.27 2.42 16.07
C LYS A 222 -11.79 2.76 16.09
N TYR A 223 -10.92 1.79 15.79
CA TYR A 223 -9.47 1.92 15.99
C TYR A 223 -8.65 2.04 14.71
N GLY A 224 -9.16 1.63 13.54
CA GLY A 224 -8.47 1.75 12.27
C GLY A 224 -8.76 3.09 11.58
N TYR A 225 -7.73 3.78 11.13
CA TYR A 225 -7.87 4.90 10.20
C TYR A 225 -7.83 4.43 8.75
N ILE A 226 -6.93 3.49 8.44
CA ILE A 226 -6.89 2.87 7.10
C ILE A 226 -7.10 1.38 7.25
N TRP A 227 -8.16 0.87 6.61
CA TRP A 227 -8.49 -0.54 6.54
C TRP A 227 -7.91 -1.11 5.27
N HIS A 228 -7.08 -2.15 5.38
CA HIS A 228 -6.40 -2.77 4.25
C HIS A 228 -6.84 -4.22 4.09
N PHE A 229 -7.58 -4.49 3.04
CA PHE A 229 -8.22 -5.78 2.75
C PHE A 229 -7.28 -6.75 2.02
N THR A 230 -5.97 -6.58 2.18
CA THR A 230 -4.97 -7.45 1.55
C THR A 230 -5.00 -8.88 2.11
N GLY A 231 -4.65 -9.85 1.27
CA GLY A 231 -4.57 -11.25 1.65
C GLY A 231 -5.92 -11.96 1.80
N ILE A 232 -7.02 -11.32 1.41
CA ILE A 232 -8.37 -11.87 1.35
C ILE A 232 -8.63 -12.34 -0.10
N PRO A 233 -9.20 -13.55 -0.32
CA PRO A 233 -9.61 -13.99 -1.64
C PRO A 233 -10.50 -12.96 -2.33
N ILE A 234 -10.38 -12.78 -3.65
CA ILE A 234 -10.99 -11.65 -4.34
C ILE A 234 -12.51 -11.57 -4.17
N GLN A 235 -13.20 -12.72 -4.20
CA GLN A 235 -14.66 -12.75 -4.04
C GLN A 235 -15.07 -12.31 -2.64
N ASP A 236 -14.39 -12.83 -1.61
CA ASP A 236 -14.66 -12.46 -0.22
C ASP A 236 -14.30 -10.99 0.03
N ARG A 237 -13.24 -10.50 -0.61
CA ARG A 237 -12.84 -9.10 -0.55
C ARG A 237 -13.89 -8.18 -1.16
N ASN A 238 -14.44 -8.52 -2.35
CA ASN A 238 -15.53 -7.78 -2.97
C ASN A 238 -16.74 -7.68 -2.03
N ASN A 239 -17.18 -8.80 -1.49
CA ASN A 239 -18.32 -8.85 -0.59
C ASN A 239 -18.05 -8.01 0.67
N LEU A 240 -16.90 -8.19 1.29
CA LEU A 240 -16.54 -7.49 2.52
C LEU A 240 -16.44 -5.98 2.34
N ILE A 241 -15.79 -5.50 1.29
CA ILE A 241 -15.66 -4.06 1.04
C ILE A 241 -17.02 -3.45 0.73
N ASN A 242 -17.87 -4.14 -0.05
CA ASN A 242 -19.23 -3.69 -0.31
C ASN A 242 -20.06 -3.64 0.97
N ASP A 243 -19.98 -4.65 1.83
CA ASP A 243 -20.68 -4.68 3.12
C ASP A 243 -20.20 -3.56 4.05
N VAL A 244 -18.89 -3.35 4.13
CA VAL A 244 -18.31 -2.24 4.90
C VAL A 244 -18.84 -0.92 4.37
N TRP A 245 -18.76 -0.68 3.06
CA TRP A 245 -19.21 0.57 2.45
C TRP A 245 -20.71 0.85 2.70
N ASN A 246 -21.55 -0.17 2.53
CA ASN A 246 -22.99 -0.03 2.76
C ASN A 246 -23.33 0.39 4.20
N ASN A 247 -22.50 0.04 5.17
CA ASN A 247 -22.68 0.41 6.57
C ASN A 247 -22.13 1.80 6.93
N ILE A 248 -21.16 2.33 6.17
CA ILE A 248 -20.43 3.54 6.54
C ILE A 248 -20.57 4.70 5.55
N ASN A 249 -21.08 4.48 4.34
CA ASN A 249 -21.15 5.51 3.28
C ASN A 249 -21.87 6.79 3.71
N GLN A 250 -22.80 6.71 4.67
CA GLN A 250 -23.50 7.85 5.23
C GLN A 250 -22.60 8.88 5.93
N PHE A 251 -21.39 8.48 6.33
CA PHE A 251 -20.42 9.34 7.00
C PHE A 251 -19.51 10.10 6.01
N TYR A 252 -19.56 9.76 4.72
CA TYR A 252 -18.80 10.39 3.64
C TYR A 252 -19.69 11.37 2.85
N LYS A 253 -20.23 12.37 3.56
CA LYS A 253 -21.14 13.38 2.99
C LYS A 253 -20.62 14.78 3.26
#